data_3fc50677bc3aede249e0382b18c2e6db
#
_entry.id   3fc50677bc3aede249e0382b18c2e6db
#
_cell.length_a   1.000
_cell.length_b   1.000
_cell.length_c   1.000
_cell.angle_alpha   90.00
_cell.angle_beta   90.00
_cell.angle_gamma   90.00
#
_symmetry.space_group_name_H-M   'P 1'
#
loop_
_entity.id
_entity.type
_entity.pdbx_description
1 polymer ?
#
loop_
_entity_poly.entity_id
_entity_poly.type
_entity_poly.pdbx_seq_one_letter_code
_entity_poly.pdbx_strand_id
1 'polypeptide(L)'
;MDIGGCAGSEPFALRVLGDSMEPEFQDGCIIVIEADGVVKNGSYVLAVVDEEYIFRQLVIENGRYFLKPLNNAYETVEIPGLEAVKGVVVQKAGRRRRDRKHYL
;
A
#
# COMPACT_ATOMS: atom_id res chain seq x y z
N MET A 1 -11.73 -4.74 20.45
CA MET A 1 -11.95 -4.36 20.20
C MET A 1 -12.48 -3.79 19.86
N ASP A 2 -12.36 -3.50 20.16
CA ASP A 2 -12.84 -3.06 19.77
C ASP A 2 -12.94 -2.29 19.38
N ILE A 3 -12.69 -2.14 19.40
CA ILE A 3 -12.89 -1.50 18.89
C ILE A 3 -13.35 -0.90 18.36
N GLY A 4 -13.27 -0.65 18.57
CA GLY A 4 -13.63 -0.27 18.12
C GLY A 4 -14.03 0.26 17.49
N GLY A 5 -14.21 -0.18 17.39
CA GLY A 5 -14.72 0.10 16.63
C GLY A 5 -14.99 0.98 16.27
N CYS A 6 -14.75 0.72 16.60
CA CYS A 6 -15.14 1.75 16.34
C CYS A 6 -15.02 2.40 15.21
N ALA A 7 -15.53 2.91 15.13
CA ALA A 7 -15.56 3.80 14.09
C ALA A 7 -14.30 3.84 13.38
N GLY A 8 -14.26 3.56 12.21
CA GLY A 8 -13.10 3.62 11.41
C GLY A 8 -11.97 2.80 11.97
N SER A 9 -11.00 2.58 11.21
CA SER A 9 -9.83 1.82 11.62
C SER A 9 -8.72 2.78 11.98
N GLU A 10 -8.00 2.46 13.03
CA GLU A 10 -6.80 3.23 13.34
C GLU A 10 -5.72 2.91 12.33
N PRO A 11 -4.94 3.90 11.93
CA PRO A 11 -3.80 3.64 11.06
C PRO A 11 -2.83 2.68 11.73
N PHE A 12 -2.15 1.89 10.95
CA PHE A 12 -1.14 0.98 11.48
C PHE A 12 0.12 1.06 10.64
N ALA A 13 1.24 0.70 11.26
CA ALA A 13 2.54 0.79 10.63
C ALA A 13 3.03 -0.60 10.25
N LEU A 14 3.67 -0.68 9.09
CA LEU A 14 4.29 -1.91 8.62
C LEU A 14 5.68 -1.59 8.13
N ARG A 15 6.56 -2.59 8.23
CA ARG A 15 7.89 -2.50 7.64
C ARG A 15 7.84 -3.10 6.25
N VAL A 16 8.37 -2.38 5.27
CA VAL A 16 8.47 -2.89 3.91
C VAL A 16 9.58 -3.93 3.86
N LEU A 17 9.27 -5.10 3.33
CA LEU A 17 10.27 -6.17 3.16
C LEU A 17 10.45 -6.40 1.67
N GLY A 18 11.70 -6.37 1.24
CA GLY A 18 12.03 -6.58 -0.16
C GLY A 18 12.11 -5.28 -0.92
N ASP A 19 12.43 -5.38 -2.19
CA ASP A 19 12.74 -4.22 -3.01
C ASP A 19 11.77 -4.00 -4.16
N SER A 20 10.59 -4.63 -4.11
CA SER A 20 9.62 -4.55 -5.21
C SER A 20 9.09 -3.13 -5.43
N MET A 21 9.16 -2.28 -4.42
CA MET A 21 8.64 -0.92 -4.49
C MET A 21 9.75 0.13 -4.43
N GLU A 22 10.99 -0.28 -4.65
CA GLU A 22 12.07 0.70 -4.79
C GLU A 22 11.97 1.37 -6.15
N PRO A 23 12.40 2.61 -6.29
CA PRO A 23 13.15 3.39 -5.30
C PRO A 23 12.30 4.16 -4.29
N GLU A 24 10.99 4.25 -4.50
CA GLU A 24 10.17 5.07 -3.61
C GLU A 24 10.11 4.50 -2.19
N PHE A 25 10.02 3.18 -2.08
CA PHE A 25 9.92 2.51 -0.78
C PHE A 25 11.04 1.50 -0.67
N GLN A 26 12.04 1.86 0.11
CA GLN A 26 13.21 1.00 0.27
C GLN A 26 12.92 -0.13 1.24
N ASP A 27 13.63 -1.23 1.05
CA ASP A 27 13.55 -2.36 1.97
C ASP A 27 13.86 -1.87 3.39
N GLY A 28 12.98 -2.19 4.31
CA GLY A 28 13.14 -1.82 5.72
C GLY A 28 12.49 -0.52 6.13
N CYS A 29 11.97 0.28 5.18
CA CYS A 29 11.29 1.52 5.58
C CYS A 29 9.95 1.20 6.23
N ILE A 30 9.44 2.15 7.00
CA ILE A 30 8.17 2.00 7.70
C ILE A 30 7.11 2.78 6.93
N ILE A 31 5.99 2.15 6.68
CA ILE A 31 4.84 2.81 6.05
C ILE A 31 3.67 2.80 7.01
N VAL A 32 2.84 3.84 6.92
CA VAL A 32 1.62 3.94 7.70
C VAL A 32 0.45 3.72 6.75
N ILE A 33 -0.45 2.84 7.14
CA ILE A 33 -1.55 2.39 6.31
C ILE A 33 -2.87 2.70 6.99
N GLU A 34 -3.82 3.23 6.21
CA GLU A 34 -5.19 3.42 6.66
C GLU A 34 -6.10 2.47 5.91
N ALA A 35 -6.81 1.62 6.67
CA ALA A 35 -7.73 0.66 6.05
C ALA A 35 -8.89 1.37 5.36
N ASP A 36 -9.32 2.51 5.90
CA ASP A 36 -10.44 3.28 5.37
C ASP A 36 -9.99 4.44 4.49
N GLY A 37 -8.72 4.47 4.10
CA GLY A 37 -8.20 5.56 3.30
C GLY A 37 -8.82 5.61 1.92
N VAL A 38 -8.74 6.77 1.29
CA VAL A 38 -9.25 6.97 -0.06
C VAL A 38 -8.32 6.28 -1.06
N VAL A 39 -8.88 5.37 -1.84
CA VAL A 39 -8.13 4.61 -2.84
C VAL A 39 -8.43 5.20 -4.22
N LYS A 40 -7.39 5.52 -4.96
CA LYS A 40 -7.53 6.07 -6.29
C LYS A 40 -6.41 5.55 -7.18
N ASN A 41 -6.50 5.86 -8.47
CA ASN A 41 -5.43 5.49 -9.41
C ASN A 41 -4.12 6.11 -8.94
N GLY A 42 -3.10 5.28 -8.80
CA GLY A 42 -1.79 5.74 -8.36
C GLY A 42 -1.53 5.59 -6.87
N SER A 43 -2.56 5.24 -6.08
CA SER A 43 -2.38 5.02 -4.65
C SER A 43 -1.44 3.85 -4.40
N TYR A 44 -0.64 3.96 -3.34
CA TYR A 44 0.17 2.83 -2.88
C TYR A 44 -0.69 2.07 -1.89
N VAL A 45 -0.87 0.78 -2.11
CA VAL A 45 -1.85 -0.01 -1.39
C VAL A 45 -1.28 -1.30 -0.85
N LEU A 46 -1.88 -1.77 0.24
CA LEU A 46 -1.68 -3.12 0.73
C LEU A 46 -2.86 -3.94 0.26
N ALA A 47 -2.60 -5.05 -0.42
CA ALA A 47 -3.65 -5.87 -1.00
C ALA A 47 -3.40 -7.33 -0.68
N VAL A 48 -4.45 -8.15 -0.80
CA VAL A 48 -4.35 -9.59 -0.62
C VAL A 48 -4.55 -10.26 -1.97
N VAL A 49 -3.56 -11.04 -2.38
CA VAL A 49 -3.61 -11.81 -3.63
C VAL A 49 -3.17 -13.22 -3.28
N ASP A 50 -4.02 -14.21 -3.65
CA ASP A 50 -3.72 -15.62 -3.37
C ASP A 50 -3.40 -15.84 -1.88
N GLU A 51 -4.18 -15.17 -1.03
CA GLU A 51 -4.06 -15.30 0.43
C GLU A 51 -2.78 -14.72 1.02
N GLU A 52 -2.08 -13.91 0.23
CA GLU A 52 -0.87 -13.25 0.70
C GLU A 52 -1.03 -11.73 0.60
N TYR A 53 -0.49 -11.03 1.59
CA TYR A 53 -0.44 -9.57 1.54
C TYR A 53 0.70 -9.13 0.65
N ILE A 54 0.41 -8.22 -0.28
CA ILE A 54 1.45 -7.62 -1.09
C ILE A 54 1.28 -6.10 -1.08
N PHE A 55 2.38 -5.39 -1.25
CA PHE A 55 2.42 -3.93 -1.26
C PHE A 55 2.79 -3.49 -2.67
N ARG A 56 1.88 -2.75 -3.32
CA ARG A 56 2.06 -2.35 -4.72
C ARG A 56 1.39 -1.01 -4.96
N GLN A 57 1.58 -0.46 -6.16
CA GLN A 57 0.86 0.72 -6.60
C GLN A 57 -0.38 0.28 -7.36
N LEU A 58 -1.52 0.88 -7.04
CA LEU A 58 -2.75 0.58 -7.73
C LEU A 58 -2.80 1.38 -9.03
N VAL A 59 -3.04 0.70 -10.14
CA VAL A 59 -3.22 1.32 -11.44
C VAL A 59 -4.60 0.95 -11.94
N ILE A 60 -5.38 1.94 -12.35
CA ILE A 60 -6.73 1.74 -12.86
C ILE A 60 -6.74 2.17 -14.32
N GLU A 61 -7.02 1.24 -15.22
CA GLU A 61 -7.05 1.50 -16.66
C GLU A 61 -8.25 0.82 -17.28
N ASN A 62 -9.05 1.59 -18.00
CA ASN A 62 -10.19 1.04 -18.76
C ASN A 62 -11.10 0.16 -17.91
N GLY A 63 -11.33 0.57 -16.66
CA GLY A 63 -12.17 -0.18 -15.73
C GLY A 63 -11.52 -1.42 -15.15
N ARG A 64 -10.22 -1.62 -15.37
CA ARG A 64 -9.48 -2.75 -14.86
C ARG A 64 -8.50 -2.29 -13.80
N TYR A 65 -8.22 -3.17 -12.84
CA TYR A 65 -7.39 -2.83 -11.68
C TYR A 65 -6.15 -3.69 -11.67
N PHE A 66 -4.99 -3.02 -11.53
CA PHE A 66 -3.69 -3.69 -11.54
C PHE A 66 -2.89 -3.29 -10.30
N LEU A 67 -2.13 -4.24 -9.79
CA LEU A 67 -1.16 -3.99 -8.73
C LEU A 67 0.23 -4.00 -9.38
N LYS A 68 0.84 -2.82 -9.44
CA LYS A 68 2.07 -2.64 -10.18
C LYS A 68 3.24 -2.41 -9.24
N PRO A 69 4.32 -3.19 -9.34
CA PRO A 69 5.53 -2.90 -8.60
C PRO A 69 6.23 -1.70 -9.22
N LEU A 70 7.00 -0.96 -8.42
CA LEU A 70 7.82 0.13 -8.95
C LEU A 70 9.14 -0.41 -9.52
N ASN A 71 9.56 -1.56 -9.04
CA ASN A 71 10.76 -2.22 -9.53
C ASN A 71 10.38 -3.19 -10.65
N ASN A 72 10.92 -2.96 -11.85
CA ASN A 72 10.57 -3.72 -13.03
C ASN A 72 10.97 -5.20 -12.97
N ALA A 73 11.75 -5.58 -11.97
CA ALA A 73 12.11 -6.99 -11.79
C ALA A 73 10.92 -7.84 -11.32
N TYR A 74 9.84 -7.20 -10.89
CA TYR A 74 8.65 -7.89 -10.40
C TYR A 74 7.50 -7.69 -11.38
N GLU A 75 6.51 -8.55 -11.31
CA GLU A 75 5.41 -8.54 -12.28
C GLU A 75 4.21 -7.75 -11.78
N THR A 76 3.50 -7.14 -12.73
CA THR A 76 2.21 -6.51 -12.46
C THR A 76 1.14 -7.59 -12.41
N VAL A 77 0.25 -7.50 -11.42
CA VAL A 77 -0.82 -8.47 -11.20
C VAL A 77 -2.17 -7.77 -11.37
N GLU A 78 -3.05 -8.33 -12.17
CA GLU A 78 -4.41 -7.81 -12.28
C GLU A 78 -5.26 -8.36 -11.15
N ILE A 79 -6.13 -7.51 -10.56
CA ILE A 79 -7.05 -7.92 -9.51
C ILE A 79 -8.48 -7.67 -9.99
N PRO A 80 -9.45 -8.44 -9.45
CA PRO A 80 -10.84 -8.32 -9.93
C PRO A 80 -11.51 -7.01 -9.52
N GLY A 81 -11.04 -6.39 -8.46
CA GLY A 81 -11.65 -5.14 -8.01
C GLY A 81 -10.98 -4.64 -6.74
N LEU A 82 -11.56 -3.61 -6.15
CA LEU A 82 -10.98 -2.97 -4.98
C LEU A 82 -11.16 -3.78 -3.69
N GLU A 83 -11.95 -4.83 -3.73
CA GLU A 83 -12.12 -5.67 -2.53
C GLU A 83 -10.83 -6.37 -2.13
N ALA A 84 -9.88 -6.51 -3.05
CA ALA A 84 -8.57 -7.07 -2.72
C ALA A 84 -7.70 -6.09 -1.96
N VAL A 85 -8.01 -4.79 -2.03
CA VAL A 85 -7.23 -3.75 -1.37
C VAL A 85 -7.64 -3.66 0.09
N LYS A 86 -6.67 -3.77 0.99
CA LYS A 86 -6.93 -3.78 2.43
C LYS A 86 -6.54 -2.50 3.13
N GLY A 87 -5.79 -1.64 2.46
CA GLY A 87 -5.43 -0.36 3.04
C GLY A 87 -4.62 0.46 2.06
N VAL A 88 -4.51 1.74 2.33
CA VAL A 88 -3.76 2.67 1.49
C VAL A 88 -2.66 3.31 2.33
N VAL A 89 -1.49 3.48 1.71
CA VAL A 89 -0.35 4.08 2.37
C VAL A 89 -0.56 5.59 2.41
N VAL A 90 -0.49 6.16 3.60
CA VAL A 90 -0.66 7.60 3.78
C VAL A 90 0.62 8.28 4.21
N GLN A 91 1.62 7.52 4.64
CA GLN A 91 2.87 8.12 5.10
C GLN A 91 3.99 7.09 5.00
N LYS A 92 5.18 7.59 4.73
CA LYS A 92 6.41 6.81 4.76
C LYS A 92 7.35 7.47 5.77
N ALA A 93 7.98 6.68 6.63
CA ALA A 93 9.02 7.15 7.53
C ALA A 93 10.32 6.48 7.13
N GLY A 94 11.34 7.30 6.87
CA GLY A 94 12.68 6.81 6.61
C GLY A 94 13.46 6.68 7.91
N ARG A 95 14.76 6.55 7.79
CA ARG A 95 15.64 6.43 8.97
C ARG A 95 15.69 7.71 9.78
N ARG A 96 15.45 8.84 9.13
CA ARG A 96 15.54 10.15 9.77
C ARG A 96 14.21 10.85 9.63
N ARG A 97 13.95 11.81 10.52
CA ARG A 97 12.72 12.58 10.46
C ARG A 97 12.51 13.25 9.11
N ARG A 98 13.58 13.77 8.52
CA ARG A 98 13.50 14.48 7.25
C ARG A 98 13.14 13.58 6.08
N ASP A 99 13.22 12.27 6.28
CA ASP A 99 12.87 11.31 5.24
C ASP A 99 11.38 10.96 5.26
N ARG A 100 10.62 11.59 6.14
CA ARG A 100 9.18 11.33 6.25
C ARG A 100 8.46 11.94 5.05
N LYS A 101 7.52 11.18 4.51
CA LYS A 101 6.75 11.62 3.36
C LYS A 101 5.30 11.20 3.51
N HIS A 102 4.38 12.09 3.10
CA HIS A 102 2.94 11.84 3.17
C HIS A 102 2.37 11.64 1.78
N TYR A 103 1.41 10.72 1.67
CA TYR A 103 0.73 10.40 0.42
C TYR A 103 -0.76 10.65 0.62
N LEU A 104 -1.25 11.77 0.13
CA LEU A 104 -2.66 12.11 0.28
C LEU A 104 -3.34 12.37 -1.05
#